data_e6a50757f283eeb08cc70cd57e8a6046
#
_entry.id   e6a50757f283eeb08cc70cd57e8a6046
#
_cell.length_a   1.000
_cell.length_b   1.000
_cell.length_c   1.000
_cell.angle_alpha   90.00
_cell.angle_beta   90.00
_cell.angle_gamma   90.00
#
_symmetry.space_group_name_H-M   'P 1'
#
loop_
_entity.id
_entity.type
_entity.pdbx_description
1 polymer ?
#
loop_
_entity_poly.entity_id
_entity_poly.type
_entity_poly.pdbx_seq_one_letter_code
_entity_poly.pdbx_strand_id
1 'polypeptide(L)'
;WGRIRCELGHPEPFGLEYIVIGNEEVGEGFFERYPYFHKAIKEKYPDIQIIASSGPFAAGGEYEKGWNCARRNHADLVDEHYYMAPEWFLANHHRYDSFDENGPKVFLGEYASWGNTWYNALTEASYMTGMERNSEKVGLACYAPLLCNVNYINWKPDMIWFDNHQAYGTANYYVQKLFMNHQGDDRIELEMTGIDDSVTIQDDPKGGFGLRTEPDTVVRYSQIMIEDIQNGTIWKYSEVYFV
;
A
#
# COMPACT_ATOMS: atom_id res chain seq x y z
N TRP A 1 15.36 18.88 21.97
CA TRP A 1 13.98 18.58 21.53
C TRP A 1 13.14 18.04 22.68
N GLY A 2 13.63 17.11 23.53
CA GLY A 2 12.86 16.56 24.66
C GLY A 2 12.32 17.63 25.61
N ARG A 3 13.15 18.66 25.95
CA ARG A 3 12.69 19.80 26.75
C ARG A 3 11.56 20.57 26.07
N ILE A 4 11.68 20.88 24.78
CA ILE A 4 10.65 21.57 24.00
C ILE A 4 9.35 20.75 23.97
N ARG A 5 9.44 19.45 23.78
CA ARG A 5 8.28 18.55 23.85
C ARG A 5 7.55 18.66 25.20
N CYS A 6 8.31 18.62 26.30
CA CYS A 6 7.75 18.76 27.65
C CYS A 6 7.07 20.13 27.85
N GLU A 7 7.70 21.21 27.39
CA GLU A 7 7.15 22.58 27.45
C GLU A 7 5.85 22.72 26.64
N LEU A 8 5.70 21.92 25.57
CA LEU A 8 4.48 21.84 24.74
C LEU A 8 3.40 20.92 25.32
N GLY A 9 3.56 20.40 26.53
CA GLY A 9 2.57 19.57 27.21
C GLY A 9 2.69 18.07 26.98
N HIS A 10 3.78 17.60 26.37
CA HIS A 10 4.05 16.18 26.12
C HIS A 10 5.32 15.71 26.88
N PRO A 11 5.23 15.50 28.22
CA PRO A 11 6.39 15.15 29.03
C PRO A 11 6.98 13.78 28.69
N GLU A 12 6.12 12.81 28.36
CA GLU A 12 6.56 11.46 28.03
C GLU A 12 7.06 11.34 26.58
N PRO A 13 8.02 10.45 26.30
CA PRO A 13 8.43 10.11 24.95
C PRO A 13 7.25 9.63 24.09
N PHE A 14 7.26 9.97 22.81
CA PHE A 14 6.36 9.34 21.85
C PHE A 14 6.78 7.88 21.66
N GLY A 15 5.81 6.98 21.51
CA GLY A 15 6.06 5.57 21.21
C GLY A 15 6.56 5.39 19.78
N LEU A 16 7.87 5.59 19.57
CA LEU A 16 8.48 5.39 18.27
C LEU A 16 8.80 3.92 18.07
N GLU A 17 8.19 3.31 17.06
CA GLU A 17 8.35 1.88 16.74
C GLU A 17 9.27 1.65 15.54
N TYR A 18 9.32 2.58 14.59
CA TYR A 18 10.05 2.43 13.33
C TYR A 18 10.99 3.61 13.08
N ILE A 19 12.15 3.31 12.49
CA ILE A 19 13.08 4.31 11.94
C ILE A 19 13.46 3.90 10.52
N VAL A 20 13.23 4.80 9.56
CA VAL A 20 13.71 4.66 8.19
C VAL A 20 15.11 5.24 8.09
N ILE A 21 16.07 4.47 7.57
CA ILE A 21 17.44 4.93 7.29
C ILE A 21 17.53 5.30 5.81
N GLY A 22 17.50 6.60 5.54
CA GLY A 22 17.50 7.15 4.19
C GLY A 22 16.10 7.24 3.55
N ASN A 23 15.96 8.10 2.55
CA ASN A 23 14.77 8.19 1.70
C ASN A 23 15.22 8.05 0.25
N GLU A 24 14.78 7.00 -0.43
CA GLU A 24 15.19 6.68 -1.81
C GLU A 24 16.71 6.53 -2.00
N GLU A 25 17.42 6.31 -0.91
CA GLU A 25 18.88 6.22 -0.92
C GLU A 25 19.34 4.91 -1.54
N VAL A 26 20.28 5.04 -2.48
CA VAL A 26 20.94 3.95 -3.19
C VAL A 26 22.39 4.29 -3.47
N GLY A 27 23.09 3.39 -4.12
CA GLY A 27 24.48 3.55 -4.50
C GLY A 27 25.46 3.09 -3.43
N GLU A 28 26.70 2.85 -3.88
CA GLU A 28 27.76 2.22 -3.07
C GLU A 28 28.00 2.96 -1.76
N GLY A 29 28.12 4.28 -1.81
CA GLY A 29 28.36 5.10 -0.62
C GLY A 29 27.25 5.04 0.43
N PHE A 30 25.99 4.79 0.05
CA PHE A 30 24.91 4.55 0.98
C PHE A 30 25.03 3.16 1.60
N PHE A 31 25.21 2.14 0.78
CA PHE A 31 25.29 0.75 1.25
C PHE A 31 26.52 0.48 2.13
N GLU A 32 27.61 1.20 1.94
CA GLU A 32 28.78 1.16 2.82
C GLU A 32 28.52 1.79 4.20
N ARG A 33 27.70 2.85 4.26
CA ARG A 33 27.43 3.58 5.53
C ARG A 33 26.24 3.02 6.31
N TYR A 34 25.28 2.40 5.64
CA TYR A 34 24.08 1.86 6.26
C TYR A 34 24.35 1.01 7.52
N PRO A 35 25.32 0.06 7.51
CA PRO A 35 25.60 -0.78 8.68
C PRO A 35 25.99 0.01 9.94
N TYR A 36 26.64 1.15 9.79
CA TYR A 36 27.04 1.98 10.94
C TYR A 36 25.83 2.62 11.62
N PHE A 37 24.88 3.12 10.84
CA PHE A 37 23.64 3.68 11.38
C PHE A 37 22.77 2.58 12.00
N HIS A 38 22.58 1.48 11.29
CA HIS A 38 21.81 0.33 11.77
C HIS A 38 22.34 -0.16 13.12
N LYS A 39 23.63 -0.42 13.22
CA LYS A 39 24.29 -0.87 14.45
C LYS A 39 24.09 0.12 15.59
N ALA A 40 24.38 1.41 15.36
CA ALA A 40 24.26 2.44 16.39
C ALA A 40 22.83 2.59 16.93
N ILE A 41 21.81 2.44 16.06
CA ILE A 41 20.41 2.49 16.47
C ILE A 41 20.06 1.26 17.30
N LYS A 42 20.37 0.05 16.81
CA LYS A 42 20.05 -1.20 17.51
C LYS A 42 20.77 -1.36 18.84
N GLU A 43 22.01 -0.86 18.96
CA GLU A 43 22.74 -0.84 20.24
C GLU A 43 22.05 0.05 21.30
N LYS A 44 21.43 1.14 20.88
CA LYS A 44 20.81 2.09 21.79
C LYS A 44 19.32 1.83 21.99
N TYR A 45 18.65 1.36 20.97
CA TYR A 45 17.20 1.14 20.92
C TYR A 45 16.91 -0.22 20.26
N PRO A 46 17.12 -1.33 20.95
CA PRO A 46 17.03 -2.69 20.38
C PRO A 46 15.64 -3.03 19.85
N ASP A 47 14.59 -2.46 20.44
CA ASP A 47 13.19 -2.76 20.11
C ASP A 47 12.67 -1.95 18.89
N ILE A 48 13.38 -0.89 18.48
CA ILE A 48 13.00 -0.13 17.30
C ILE A 48 13.22 -0.97 16.04
N GLN A 49 12.19 -1.04 15.20
CA GLN A 49 12.28 -1.67 13.89
C GLN A 49 12.96 -0.72 12.89
N ILE A 50 13.94 -1.25 12.18
CA ILE A 50 14.71 -0.48 11.19
C ILE A 50 14.24 -0.81 9.79
N ILE A 51 13.92 0.23 9.04
CA ILE A 51 13.53 0.16 7.63
C ILE A 51 14.72 0.62 6.78
N ALA A 52 15.16 -0.23 5.84
CA ALA A 52 16.23 0.05 4.90
C ALA A 52 15.67 0.51 3.56
N SER A 53 16.34 1.45 2.87
CA SER A 53 15.92 1.90 1.54
C SER A 53 16.36 0.94 0.43
N SER A 54 15.48 0.70 -0.54
CA SER A 54 15.81 0.05 -1.83
C SER A 54 15.73 1.01 -3.03
N GLY A 55 15.57 2.30 -2.76
CA GLY A 55 15.51 3.36 -3.77
C GLY A 55 14.15 3.52 -4.43
N PRO A 56 14.03 4.46 -5.40
CA PRO A 56 12.79 4.78 -6.09
C PRO A 56 12.51 3.84 -7.28
N PHE A 57 12.71 2.55 -7.11
CA PHE A 57 12.65 1.58 -8.20
C PHE A 57 11.79 0.36 -7.83
N ALA A 58 10.98 -0.10 -8.78
CA ALA A 58 10.23 -1.36 -8.63
C ALA A 58 11.09 -2.61 -8.89
N ALA A 59 12.26 -2.45 -9.51
CA ALA A 59 13.19 -3.54 -9.86
C ALA A 59 14.54 -2.96 -10.34
N GLY A 60 15.49 -3.83 -10.62
CA GLY A 60 16.78 -3.47 -11.20
C GLY A 60 17.93 -3.51 -10.20
N GLY A 61 19.14 -3.21 -10.69
CA GLY A 61 20.37 -3.47 -9.95
C GLY A 61 20.48 -2.73 -8.61
N GLU A 62 20.06 -1.47 -8.54
CA GLU A 62 20.09 -0.70 -7.28
C GLU A 62 19.03 -1.20 -6.29
N TYR A 63 17.83 -1.52 -6.77
CA TYR A 63 16.78 -2.18 -5.98
C TYR A 63 17.29 -3.50 -5.35
N GLU A 64 17.90 -4.36 -6.15
CA GLU A 64 18.45 -5.63 -5.69
C GLU A 64 19.59 -5.43 -4.67
N LYS A 65 20.45 -4.43 -4.89
CA LYS A 65 21.51 -4.09 -3.92
C LYS A 65 20.93 -3.60 -2.60
N GLY A 66 19.86 -2.79 -2.63
CA GLY A 66 19.14 -2.33 -1.44
C GLY A 66 18.59 -3.50 -0.63
N TRP A 67 17.87 -4.41 -1.28
CA TRP A 67 17.37 -5.63 -0.67
C TRP A 67 18.49 -6.51 -0.09
N ASN A 68 19.59 -6.66 -0.82
CA ASN A 68 20.74 -7.44 -0.35
C ASN A 68 21.46 -6.75 0.83
N CYS A 69 21.52 -5.43 0.85
CA CYS A 69 22.04 -4.67 1.99
C CYS A 69 21.17 -4.87 3.23
N ALA A 70 19.85 -4.78 3.08
CA ALA A 70 18.89 -5.00 4.16
C ALA A 70 18.99 -6.41 4.76
N ARG A 71 19.00 -7.44 3.91
CA ARG A 71 19.14 -8.84 4.36
C ARG A 71 20.46 -9.08 5.11
N ARG A 72 21.58 -8.59 4.59
CA ARG A 72 22.91 -8.76 5.21
C ARG A 72 23.02 -8.08 6.57
N ASN A 73 22.29 -7.01 6.78
CA ASN A 73 22.32 -6.24 8.03
C ASN A 73 21.13 -6.55 8.94
N HIS A 74 20.27 -7.51 8.59
CA HIS A 74 19.10 -7.90 9.36
C HIS A 74 18.17 -6.70 9.64
N ALA A 75 17.90 -5.88 8.61
CA ALA A 75 16.85 -4.88 8.68
C ALA A 75 15.49 -5.57 8.91
N ASP A 76 14.61 -4.91 9.63
CA ASP A 76 13.29 -5.46 9.93
C ASP A 76 12.36 -5.32 8.70
N LEU A 77 12.46 -4.18 7.99
CA LEU A 77 11.72 -3.94 6.76
C LEU A 77 12.62 -3.34 5.66
N VAL A 78 12.12 -3.39 4.42
CA VAL A 78 12.71 -2.71 3.26
C VAL A 78 11.69 -1.76 2.66
N ASP A 79 12.10 -0.50 2.50
CA ASP A 79 11.30 0.56 1.90
C ASP A 79 11.37 0.48 0.38
N GLU A 80 10.24 0.24 -0.25
CA GLU A 80 10.05 0.23 -1.70
C GLU A 80 9.26 1.46 -2.13
N HIS A 81 9.72 2.15 -3.17
CA HIS A 81 9.04 3.28 -3.78
C HIS A 81 8.86 3.05 -5.26
N TYR A 82 7.65 3.24 -5.78
CA TYR A 82 7.43 3.22 -7.24
C TYR A 82 6.13 3.89 -7.66
N TYR A 83 6.24 4.61 -8.76
CA TYR A 83 5.15 5.28 -9.45
C TYR A 83 5.09 4.72 -10.87
N MET A 84 4.01 4.03 -11.22
CA MET A 84 3.92 3.22 -12.43
C MET A 84 2.62 3.50 -13.18
N ALA A 85 2.55 3.07 -14.44
CA ALA A 85 1.28 3.08 -15.18
C ALA A 85 0.23 2.20 -14.50
N PRO A 86 -1.08 2.52 -14.59
CA PRO A 86 -2.14 1.70 -13.99
C PRO A 86 -2.06 0.22 -14.37
N GLU A 87 -1.74 -0.08 -15.62
CA GLU A 87 -1.62 -1.45 -16.15
C GLU A 87 -0.51 -2.25 -15.45
N TRP A 88 0.54 -1.55 -14.99
CA TRP A 88 1.61 -2.20 -14.24
C TRP A 88 1.08 -2.77 -12.91
N PHE A 89 0.22 -2.03 -12.21
CA PHE A 89 -0.38 -2.48 -10.94
C PHE A 89 -1.23 -3.72 -11.14
N LEU A 90 -2.04 -3.77 -12.20
CA LEU A 90 -2.82 -4.97 -12.55
C LEU A 90 -1.90 -6.16 -12.86
N ALA A 91 -0.86 -5.95 -13.66
CA ALA A 91 0.06 -7.01 -14.03
C ALA A 91 0.93 -7.52 -12.86
N ASN A 92 1.09 -6.72 -11.81
CA ASN A 92 1.97 -7.02 -10.68
C ASN A 92 1.25 -7.25 -9.35
N HIS A 93 -0.07 -7.48 -9.33
CA HIS A 93 -0.81 -7.76 -8.10
C HIS A 93 -0.35 -9.05 -7.37
N HIS A 94 0.45 -9.89 -8.04
CA HIS A 94 1.12 -11.07 -7.49
C HIS A 94 2.58 -10.82 -7.07
N ARG A 95 3.05 -9.56 -7.09
CA ARG A 95 4.46 -9.20 -6.85
C ARG A 95 5.06 -9.88 -5.62
N TYR A 96 4.35 -9.88 -4.53
CA TYR A 96 4.84 -10.36 -3.23
C TYR A 96 4.61 -11.86 -2.97
N ASP A 97 3.93 -12.57 -3.87
CA ASP A 97 3.60 -14.00 -3.67
C ASP A 97 4.86 -14.87 -3.50
N SER A 98 5.97 -14.50 -4.15
CA SER A 98 7.24 -15.23 -4.11
C SER A 98 8.28 -14.69 -3.12
N PHE A 99 7.95 -13.65 -2.34
CA PHE A 99 8.89 -13.10 -1.36
C PHE A 99 9.10 -14.07 -0.20
N ASP A 100 10.31 -14.03 0.37
CA ASP A 100 10.68 -14.87 1.52
C ASP A 100 10.01 -14.36 2.81
N GLU A 101 9.23 -15.19 3.47
CA GLU A 101 8.55 -14.89 4.73
C GLU A 101 9.52 -14.70 5.90
N ASN A 102 10.71 -15.30 5.83
CA ASN A 102 11.74 -15.21 6.87
C ASN A 102 12.71 -14.04 6.67
N GLY A 103 12.53 -13.26 5.58
CA GLY A 103 13.31 -12.08 5.29
C GLY A 103 12.75 -10.81 5.93
N PRO A 104 13.39 -9.66 5.64
CA PRO A 104 12.80 -8.37 5.98
C PRO A 104 11.42 -8.22 5.32
N LYS A 105 10.46 -7.65 6.05
CA LYS A 105 9.14 -7.33 5.47
C LYS A 105 9.23 -6.15 4.51
N VAL A 106 8.27 -6.04 3.63
CA VAL A 106 8.11 -4.86 2.77
C VAL A 106 7.45 -3.74 3.56
N PHE A 107 8.03 -2.57 3.49
CA PHE A 107 7.35 -1.29 3.68
C PHE A 107 7.22 -0.64 2.31
N LEU A 108 6.02 -0.60 1.75
CA LEU A 108 5.76 0.15 0.52
C LEU A 108 5.53 1.60 0.89
N GLY A 109 6.64 2.36 1.06
CA GLY A 109 6.64 3.69 1.66
C GLY A 109 6.08 4.78 0.76
N GLU A 110 6.20 4.60 -0.56
CA GLU A 110 5.60 5.50 -1.55
C GLU A 110 5.14 4.71 -2.77
N TYR A 111 3.87 4.81 -3.11
CA TYR A 111 3.37 4.24 -4.35
C TYR A 111 2.12 4.96 -4.84
N ALA A 112 1.97 5.02 -6.14
CA ALA A 112 0.72 5.34 -6.82
C ALA A 112 0.78 4.98 -8.30
N SER A 113 -0.38 4.80 -8.92
CA SER A 113 -0.51 4.76 -10.37
C SER A 113 -0.58 6.18 -10.95
N TRP A 114 0.06 6.40 -12.13
CA TRP A 114 0.05 7.71 -12.78
C TRP A 114 -1.37 8.18 -13.13
N GLY A 115 -1.86 9.18 -12.40
CA GLY A 115 -3.19 9.79 -12.53
C GLY A 115 -4.09 9.59 -11.31
N ASN A 116 -5.30 10.18 -11.37
CA ASN A 116 -6.31 10.07 -10.31
C ASN A 116 -7.70 9.78 -10.88
N THR A 117 -7.77 8.97 -11.93
CA THR A 117 -9.04 8.51 -12.52
C THR A 117 -9.61 7.32 -11.73
N TRP A 118 -10.85 6.95 -12.01
CA TRP A 118 -11.45 5.72 -11.49
C TRP A 118 -10.64 4.47 -11.85
N TYR A 119 -10.08 4.44 -13.05
CA TYR A 119 -9.24 3.33 -13.48
C TYR A 119 -7.99 3.20 -12.61
N ASN A 120 -7.35 4.32 -12.25
CA ASN A 120 -6.23 4.32 -11.31
C ASN A 120 -6.63 3.72 -9.94
N ALA A 121 -7.76 4.18 -9.39
CA ALA A 121 -8.25 3.68 -8.11
C ALA A 121 -8.51 2.17 -8.12
N LEU A 122 -9.05 1.65 -9.24
CA LEU A 122 -9.29 0.22 -9.43
C LEU A 122 -8.03 -0.61 -9.48
N THR A 123 -7.08 -0.17 -10.29
CA THR A 123 -5.83 -0.89 -10.46
C THR A 123 -5.03 -0.93 -9.16
N GLU A 124 -5.08 0.16 -8.40
CA GLU A 124 -4.50 0.21 -7.05
C GLU A 124 -5.26 -0.69 -6.06
N ALA A 125 -6.60 -0.73 -6.12
CA ALA A 125 -7.39 -1.65 -5.32
C ALA A 125 -7.01 -3.12 -5.60
N SER A 126 -6.89 -3.49 -6.87
CA SER A 126 -6.40 -4.82 -7.27
C SER A 126 -5.03 -5.13 -6.68
N TYR A 127 -4.13 -4.16 -6.72
CA TYR A 127 -2.78 -4.31 -6.15
C TYR A 127 -2.81 -4.46 -4.63
N MET A 128 -3.66 -3.68 -3.95
CA MET A 128 -3.83 -3.75 -2.49
C MET A 128 -4.36 -5.11 -2.03
N THR A 129 -5.21 -5.78 -2.82
CA THR A 129 -5.61 -7.17 -2.50
C THR A 129 -4.42 -8.12 -2.50
N GLY A 130 -3.44 -7.88 -3.37
CA GLY A 130 -2.18 -8.61 -3.40
C GLY A 130 -1.32 -8.36 -2.16
N MET A 131 -1.32 -7.13 -1.64
CA MET A 131 -0.64 -6.79 -0.38
C MET A 131 -1.30 -7.49 0.81
N GLU A 132 -2.63 -7.42 0.94
CA GLU A 132 -3.37 -8.11 2.01
C GLU A 132 -3.19 -9.63 1.95
N ARG A 133 -3.21 -10.23 0.76
CA ARG A 133 -2.91 -11.65 0.57
C ARG A 133 -1.54 -12.05 1.08
N ASN A 134 -0.60 -11.12 1.10
CA ASN A 134 0.78 -11.30 1.53
C ASN A 134 1.12 -10.53 2.81
N SER A 135 0.21 -10.45 3.78
CA SER A 135 0.38 -9.70 5.04
C SER A 135 1.55 -10.19 5.90
N GLU A 136 1.97 -11.44 5.74
CA GLU A 136 3.17 -11.96 6.40
C GLU A 136 4.46 -11.32 5.85
N LYS A 137 4.43 -10.86 4.59
CA LYS A 137 5.58 -10.31 3.85
C LYS A 137 5.50 -8.79 3.70
N VAL A 138 4.29 -8.23 3.64
CA VAL A 138 4.05 -6.78 3.54
C VAL A 138 3.60 -6.26 4.91
N GLY A 139 4.48 -5.52 5.58
CA GLY A 139 4.20 -5.01 6.91
C GLY A 139 3.47 -3.67 6.92
N LEU A 140 3.81 -2.78 5.99
CA LEU A 140 3.28 -1.41 5.94
C LEU A 140 3.14 -0.95 4.48
N ALA A 141 2.18 -0.06 4.21
CA ALA A 141 2.05 0.61 2.92
C ALA A 141 1.53 2.04 3.08
N CYS A 142 2.06 2.98 2.29
CA CYS A 142 1.70 4.39 2.29
C CYS A 142 1.53 4.90 0.87
N TYR A 143 0.38 5.49 0.58
CA TYR A 143 0.18 6.20 -0.68
C TYR A 143 0.96 7.52 -0.69
N ALA A 144 1.56 7.86 -1.82
CA ALA A 144 2.21 9.15 -2.05
C ALA A 144 2.07 9.59 -3.53
N PRO A 145 2.13 10.94 -3.81
CA PRO A 145 2.04 12.07 -2.87
C PRO A 145 0.67 12.21 -2.22
N LEU A 146 0.64 12.79 -1.03
CA LEU A 146 -0.59 12.87 -0.23
C LEU A 146 -1.44 14.10 -0.57
N LEU A 147 -0.85 15.27 -0.70
CA LEU A 147 -1.55 16.56 -0.76
C LEU A 147 -1.23 17.35 -2.04
N CYS A 148 -2.25 17.88 -2.68
CA CYS A 148 -2.12 18.77 -3.84
C CYS A 148 -2.92 20.05 -3.66
N ASN A 149 -2.26 21.21 -3.75
CA ASN A 149 -2.95 22.47 -3.89
C ASN A 149 -3.38 22.66 -5.36
N VAL A 150 -4.70 22.81 -5.60
CA VAL A 150 -5.26 22.89 -6.96
C VAL A 150 -4.71 24.05 -7.80
N ASN A 151 -4.19 25.11 -7.16
CA ASN A 151 -3.60 26.26 -7.84
C ASN A 151 -2.10 26.07 -8.17
N TYR A 152 -1.47 25.02 -7.65
CA TYR A 152 -0.02 24.78 -7.75
C TYR A 152 0.29 23.31 -8.02
N ILE A 153 -0.39 22.75 -9.01
CA ILE A 153 -0.25 21.33 -9.37
C ILE A 153 1.14 21.14 -10.00
N ASN A 154 1.96 20.30 -9.35
CA ASN A 154 3.29 19.96 -9.83
C ASN A 154 3.44 18.46 -10.13
N TRP A 155 2.49 17.65 -9.64
CA TRP A 155 2.55 16.20 -9.71
C TRP A 155 1.14 15.61 -9.90
N LYS A 156 1.03 14.47 -10.50
CA LYS A 156 -0.15 13.59 -10.54
C LYS A 156 0.37 12.16 -10.63
N PRO A 157 0.02 11.29 -9.72
CA PRO A 157 -1.11 11.30 -8.80
C PRO A 157 -0.92 12.11 -7.51
N ASP A 158 -2.06 12.52 -6.90
CA ASP A 158 -2.11 13.10 -5.55
C ASP A 158 -3.40 12.65 -4.87
N MET A 159 -3.35 12.25 -3.60
CA MET A 159 -4.49 11.60 -2.94
C MET A 159 -5.59 12.58 -2.53
N ILE A 160 -5.21 13.74 -1.96
CA ILE A 160 -6.12 14.75 -1.42
C ILE A 160 -5.83 16.11 -2.08
N TRP A 161 -6.83 16.69 -2.69
CA TRP A 161 -6.74 17.99 -3.33
C TRP A 161 -7.41 19.06 -2.47
N PHE A 162 -6.83 20.24 -2.41
CA PHE A 162 -7.32 21.33 -1.59
C PHE A 162 -7.04 22.71 -2.19
N ASP A 163 -7.81 23.68 -1.73
CA ASP A 163 -7.57 25.11 -1.88
C ASP A 163 -7.76 25.83 -0.53
N ASN A 164 -7.93 27.16 -0.55
CA ASN A 164 -8.13 27.95 0.67
C ASN A 164 -9.53 27.76 1.30
N HIS A 165 -10.44 27.06 0.65
CA HIS A 165 -11.85 26.96 1.04
C HIS A 165 -12.30 25.53 1.30
N GLN A 166 -11.72 24.55 0.62
CA GLN A 166 -12.16 23.17 0.65
C GLN A 166 -11.02 22.18 0.43
N ALA A 167 -11.26 20.96 0.87
CA ALA A 167 -10.43 19.81 0.55
C ALA A 167 -11.32 18.65 0.13
N TYR A 168 -10.86 17.81 -0.79
CA TYR A 168 -11.57 16.62 -1.25
C TYR A 168 -10.61 15.47 -1.56
N GLY A 169 -11.04 14.27 -1.28
CA GLY A 169 -10.34 13.04 -1.65
C GLY A 169 -10.61 12.66 -3.10
N THR A 170 -9.60 12.13 -3.75
CA THR A 170 -9.74 11.50 -5.08
C THR A 170 -10.39 10.11 -4.96
N ALA A 171 -10.67 9.47 -6.09
CA ALA A 171 -11.09 8.06 -6.09
C ALA A 171 -10.07 7.16 -5.36
N ASN A 172 -8.77 7.42 -5.57
CA ASN A 172 -7.68 6.73 -4.87
C ASN A 172 -7.75 6.91 -3.34
N TYR A 173 -8.08 8.11 -2.86
CA TYR A 173 -8.30 8.35 -1.42
C TYR A 173 -9.38 7.43 -0.85
N TYR A 174 -10.52 7.31 -1.53
CA TYR A 174 -11.61 6.49 -1.03
C TYR A 174 -11.29 4.99 -1.06
N VAL A 175 -10.54 4.53 -2.05
CA VAL A 175 -10.02 3.14 -2.06
C VAL A 175 -9.08 2.91 -0.89
N GLN A 176 -8.08 3.77 -0.68
CA GLN A 176 -7.18 3.68 0.48
C GLN A 176 -7.95 3.67 1.80
N LYS A 177 -8.94 4.56 1.94
CA LYS A 177 -9.79 4.63 3.13
C LYS A 177 -10.57 3.35 3.36
N LEU A 178 -11.08 2.71 2.31
CA LEU A 178 -11.78 1.43 2.43
C LEU A 178 -10.85 0.35 2.99
N PHE A 179 -9.70 0.14 2.37
CA PHE A 179 -8.75 -0.87 2.82
C PHE A 179 -8.26 -0.61 4.25
N MET A 180 -7.90 0.63 4.58
CA MET A 180 -7.41 0.98 5.93
C MET A 180 -8.44 0.79 7.04
N ASN A 181 -9.73 0.92 6.77
CA ASN A 181 -10.78 0.83 7.79
C ASN A 181 -11.48 -0.55 7.83
N HIS A 182 -11.17 -1.43 6.89
CA HIS A 182 -11.84 -2.74 6.77
C HIS A 182 -10.84 -3.88 6.63
N GLN A 183 -9.68 -3.77 7.24
CA GLN A 183 -8.73 -4.88 7.33
C GLN A 183 -9.32 -5.99 8.19
N GLY A 184 -9.24 -7.23 7.70
CA GLY A 184 -9.61 -8.41 8.48
C GLY A 184 -8.47 -8.90 9.36
N ASP A 185 -8.79 -9.63 10.41
CA ASP A 185 -7.82 -10.30 11.27
C ASP A 185 -7.30 -11.60 10.65
N ASP A 186 -8.14 -12.26 9.85
CA ASP A 186 -7.85 -13.55 9.22
C ASP A 186 -8.06 -13.48 7.71
N ARG A 187 -7.17 -14.14 6.97
CA ARG A 187 -7.32 -14.40 5.54
C ARG A 187 -7.98 -15.74 5.32
N ILE A 188 -9.10 -15.76 4.62
CA ILE A 188 -9.76 -16.99 4.19
C ILE A 188 -9.28 -17.32 2.78
N GLU A 189 -8.78 -18.55 2.59
CA GLU A 189 -8.48 -19.05 1.25
C GLU A 189 -9.78 -19.31 0.49
N LEU A 190 -9.89 -18.74 -0.70
CA LEU A 190 -11.07 -18.83 -1.54
C LEU A 190 -10.70 -19.36 -2.92
N GLU A 191 -11.32 -20.45 -3.31
CA GLU A 191 -11.28 -20.94 -4.68
C GLU A 191 -12.60 -20.63 -5.38
N MET A 192 -12.54 -19.86 -6.47
CA MET A 192 -13.70 -19.54 -7.30
C MET A 192 -13.68 -20.38 -8.56
N THR A 193 -14.75 -21.13 -8.79
CA THR A 193 -14.92 -21.95 -9.99
C THR A 193 -16.16 -21.51 -10.78
N GLY A 194 -16.09 -21.58 -12.11
CA GLY A 194 -17.22 -21.26 -12.98
C GLY A 194 -17.43 -19.77 -13.24
N ILE A 195 -16.46 -18.94 -12.89
CA ILE A 195 -16.42 -17.51 -13.28
C ILE A 195 -15.62 -17.42 -14.58
N ASP A 196 -16.24 -16.85 -15.62
CA ASP A 196 -15.51 -16.51 -16.83
C ASP A 196 -14.54 -15.37 -16.54
N ASP A 197 -13.29 -15.45 -17.05
CA ASP A 197 -12.25 -14.46 -16.82
C ASP A 197 -12.56 -13.06 -17.41
N SER A 198 -13.73 -12.88 -18.04
CA SER A 198 -14.17 -11.62 -18.60
C SER A 198 -14.99 -10.81 -17.60
N VAL A 199 -14.33 -9.90 -16.90
CA VAL A 199 -14.99 -8.88 -16.09
C VAL A 199 -15.26 -7.64 -16.94
N THR A 200 -16.55 -7.29 -17.12
CA THR A 200 -16.92 -6.03 -17.78
C THR A 200 -17.09 -4.94 -16.73
N ILE A 201 -16.22 -3.93 -16.77
CA ILE A 201 -16.37 -2.72 -15.97
C ILE A 201 -17.31 -1.79 -16.73
N GLN A 202 -18.45 -1.45 -16.14
CA GLN A 202 -19.35 -0.45 -16.67
C GLN A 202 -19.25 0.82 -15.83
N ASP A 203 -18.98 1.94 -16.47
CA ASP A 203 -19.10 3.26 -15.85
C ASP A 203 -20.58 3.53 -15.54
N ASP A 204 -20.91 3.74 -14.27
CA ASP A 204 -22.23 4.27 -13.89
C ASP A 204 -22.20 5.78 -14.05
N PRO A 205 -23.07 6.35 -14.92
CA PRO A 205 -23.17 7.80 -15.12
C PRO A 205 -23.55 8.58 -13.85
N LYS A 206 -23.89 7.88 -12.75
CA LYS A 206 -24.14 8.47 -11.43
C LYS A 206 -22.95 8.38 -10.47
N GLY A 207 -21.78 8.02 -10.96
CA GLY A 207 -20.57 7.91 -10.14
C GLY A 207 -20.52 6.66 -9.26
N GLY A 208 -21.36 5.68 -9.52
CA GLY A 208 -21.28 4.34 -8.94
C GLY A 208 -20.37 3.46 -9.79
N PHE A 209 -19.84 2.45 -9.16
CA PHE A 209 -18.86 1.58 -9.72
C PHE A 209 -19.26 0.13 -9.48
N GLY A 210 -19.23 -0.69 -10.49
CA GLY A 210 -19.62 -2.08 -10.38
C GLY A 210 -18.77 -3.02 -11.21
N LEU A 211 -18.36 -4.10 -10.61
CA LEU A 211 -17.88 -5.30 -11.29
C LEU A 211 -19.07 -6.20 -11.57
N ARG A 212 -19.39 -6.44 -12.84
CA ARG A 212 -20.39 -7.45 -13.24
C ARG A 212 -19.66 -8.62 -13.87
N THR A 213 -19.83 -9.76 -13.28
CA THR A 213 -19.68 -11.03 -13.98
C THR A 213 -21.01 -11.38 -14.67
N GLU A 214 -21.02 -12.34 -15.60
CA GLU A 214 -22.20 -12.84 -16.30
C GLU A 214 -23.44 -13.02 -15.38
N PRO A 215 -24.68 -13.03 -15.91
CA PRO A 215 -25.90 -12.45 -15.29
C PRO A 215 -26.24 -12.90 -13.87
N ASP A 216 -25.61 -13.90 -13.31
CA ASP A 216 -26.03 -14.52 -12.06
C ASP A 216 -24.99 -14.45 -10.93
N THR A 217 -23.85 -13.77 -11.13
CA THR A 217 -22.82 -13.68 -10.10
C THR A 217 -22.41 -12.23 -9.85
N VAL A 218 -22.67 -11.74 -8.64
CA VAL A 218 -22.25 -10.41 -8.20
C VAL A 218 -21.08 -10.58 -7.22
N VAL A 219 -19.89 -10.16 -7.64
CA VAL A 219 -18.74 -10.08 -6.73
C VAL A 219 -18.77 -8.72 -6.06
N ARG A 220 -18.98 -8.71 -4.76
CA ARG A 220 -18.98 -7.49 -3.94
C ARG A 220 -17.74 -7.48 -3.09
N TYR A 221 -16.96 -6.41 -3.22
CA TYR A 221 -15.73 -6.23 -2.47
C TYR A 221 -16.00 -5.43 -1.20
N SER A 222 -16.00 -6.10 -0.09
CA SER A 222 -15.76 -5.51 1.22
C SER A 222 -15.36 -6.63 2.14
N GLN A 223 -14.15 -7.09 2.05
CA GLN A 223 -13.94 -8.46 2.48
C GLN A 223 -14.84 -9.36 1.59
N ILE A 224 -14.48 -9.61 0.42
CA ILE A 224 -15.12 -10.44 -0.62
C ILE A 224 -16.44 -11.09 -0.20
N MET A 225 -17.57 -10.56 -0.65
CA MET A 225 -18.85 -11.21 -0.49
C MET A 225 -19.26 -11.86 -1.81
N ILE A 226 -19.43 -13.17 -1.81
CA ILE A 226 -20.00 -13.91 -2.93
C ILE A 226 -21.46 -14.17 -2.61
N GLU A 227 -22.35 -13.67 -3.46
CA GLU A 227 -23.76 -13.97 -3.39
C GLU A 227 -24.10 -14.97 -4.49
N ASP A 228 -24.52 -16.17 -4.11
CA ASP A 228 -25.16 -17.10 -5.03
C ASP A 228 -26.63 -16.74 -5.16
N ILE A 229 -26.97 -16.05 -6.25
CA ILE A 229 -28.32 -15.55 -6.50
C ILE A 229 -29.30 -16.72 -6.78
N GLN A 230 -28.82 -17.85 -7.31
CA GLN A 230 -29.66 -18.98 -7.62
C GLN A 230 -30.16 -19.72 -6.37
N ASN A 231 -29.34 -19.76 -5.34
CA ASN A 231 -29.65 -20.48 -4.11
C ASN A 231 -30.07 -19.57 -2.94
N GLY A 232 -30.05 -18.25 -3.13
CA GLY A 232 -30.46 -17.29 -2.12
C GLY A 232 -29.53 -17.25 -0.90
N THR A 233 -28.32 -17.81 -1.00
CA THR A 233 -27.36 -17.85 0.09
C THR A 233 -26.50 -16.60 0.03
N ILE A 234 -26.59 -15.76 1.06
CA ILE A 234 -25.80 -14.53 1.19
C ILE A 234 -24.82 -14.72 2.33
N TRP A 235 -23.52 -14.67 2.05
CA TRP A 235 -22.49 -14.54 3.07
C TRP A 235 -22.18 -13.05 3.26
N LYS A 236 -22.64 -12.48 4.37
CA LYS A 236 -22.37 -11.07 4.71
C LYS A 236 -21.14 -10.97 5.59
N TYR A 237 -20.12 -10.34 5.07
CA TYR A 237 -19.06 -9.74 5.86
C TYR A 237 -19.04 -8.24 5.55
N SER A 238 -19.57 -7.42 6.42
CA SER A 238 -19.67 -5.95 6.41
C SER A 238 -19.91 -5.24 5.05
N GLU A 239 -20.56 -4.11 5.10
CA GLU A 239 -21.24 -3.45 3.98
C GLU A 239 -20.30 -2.51 3.20
N VAL A 240 -19.68 -2.94 2.13
CA VAL A 240 -19.26 -2.08 1.04
C VAL A 240 -19.72 -2.67 -0.28
N TYR A 241 -20.50 -1.91 -1.01
CA TYR A 241 -21.04 -2.30 -2.31
C TYR A 241 -20.17 -1.67 -3.40
N PHE A 242 -19.58 -2.49 -4.27
CA PHE A 242 -19.32 -2.09 -5.63
C PHE A 242 -20.56 -2.50 -6.45
N VAL A 243 -21.29 -1.53 -6.91
CA VAL A 243 -22.43 -1.71 -7.82
C VAL A 243 -22.03 -1.20 -9.19
#